data_925628658bc9b2a9a1bb4dc28de759e0
#
_entry.id   925628658bc9b2a9a1bb4dc28de759e0
#
_cell.length_a   1.000
_cell.length_b   1.000
_cell.length_c   1.000
_cell.angle_alpha   90.00
_cell.angle_beta   90.00
_cell.angle_gamma   90.00
#
_symmetry.space_group_name_H-M   'P 1'
#
loop_
_entity.id
_entity.type
_entity.pdbx_description
1 polymer ?
#
loop_
_entity_poly.entity_id
_entity_poly.type
_entity_poly.pdbx_seq_one_letter_code
_entity_poly.pdbx_strand_id
1 'polypeptide(L)'
;MSRFYTTFDAARLLGVSLPTVVNWIEARRIKAHRTPGGHRRISAEDLAAFMLRHGIPVPDELSGVVTGRRKALVIAEAGPGREGAVRQLSSLGYAAEQASPGFAAGAAAARFVPDVLVLHVDVPDGGDALRALHLDRELSGVPVVGVGRPKWRASLLAAGCAAAVAEPLADGALGEAVAKALAAAAPRRRARAIEAPAPKPRRRGGRGTGD
;
A
#
# COMPACT_ATOMS: atom_id res chain seq x y z
N MET A 1 0.56 -7.14 7.08
CA MET A 1 0.40 -7.16 8.56
C MET A 1 1.16 -5.99 9.12
N SER A 2 0.48 -5.09 9.84
CA SER A 2 1.18 -3.98 10.51
C SER A 2 2.09 -4.54 11.61
N ARG A 3 3.37 -4.19 11.55
CA ARG A 3 4.35 -4.57 12.58
C ARG A 3 4.17 -3.65 13.78
N PHE A 4 4.12 -4.22 14.99
CA PHE A 4 4.01 -3.47 16.22
C PHE A 4 5.30 -3.55 17.03
N TYR A 5 5.68 -2.42 17.60
CA TYR A 5 6.84 -2.26 18.48
C TYR A 5 6.41 -2.07 19.93
N THR A 6 7.21 -2.58 20.85
CA THR A 6 7.06 -2.28 22.27
C THR A 6 7.60 -0.89 22.56
N THR A 7 7.30 -0.34 23.74
CA THR A 7 7.91 0.93 24.19
C THR A 7 9.42 0.80 24.33
N PHE A 8 9.94 -0.39 24.61
CA PHE A 8 11.37 -0.68 24.68
C PHE A 8 12.03 -0.64 23.29
N ASP A 9 11.41 -1.28 22.31
CA ASP A 9 11.90 -1.26 20.92
C ASP A 9 11.90 0.18 20.37
N ALA A 10 10.85 0.94 20.66
CA ALA A 10 10.76 2.34 20.25
C ALA A 10 11.84 3.20 20.91
N ALA A 11 12.13 2.99 22.20
CA ALA A 11 13.19 3.69 22.91
C ALA A 11 14.58 3.44 22.27
N ARG A 12 14.85 2.18 21.92
CA ARG A 12 16.08 1.78 21.23
C ARG A 12 16.19 2.44 19.85
N LEU A 13 15.11 2.41 19.05
CA LEU A 13 15.11 2.97 17.70
C LEU A 13 15.22 4.50 17.69
N LEU A 14 14.64 5.16 18.68
CA LEU A 14 14.68 6.62 18.84
C LEU A 14 15.95 7.12 19.55
N GLY A 15 16.77 6.22 20.09
CA GLY A 15 17.98 6.59 20.84
C GLY A 15 17.69 7.32 22.16
N VAL A 16 16.54 7.05 22.79
CA VAL A 16 16.09 7.74 24.01
C VAL A 16 15.77 6.74 25.14
N SER A 17 15.56 7.26 26.35
CA SER A 17 15.18 6.42 27.49
C SER A 17 13.72 5.93 27.38
N LEU A 18 13.44 4.77 27.99
CA LEU A 18 12.07 4.23 28.06
C LEU A 18 11.07 5.22 28.69
N PRO A 19 11.36 5.92 29.81
CA PRO A 19 10.49 6.93 30.35
C PRO A 19 10.16 8.06 29.37
N THR A 20 11.11 8.46 28.53
CA THR A 20 10.89 9.48 27.49
C THR A 20 9.80 9.03 26.51
N VAL A 21 9.86 7.79 26.03
CA VAL A 21 8.85 7.25 25.10
C VAL A 21 7.50 7.16 25.78
N VAL A 22 7.44 6.73 27.04
CA VAL A 22 6.21 6.68 27.83
C VAL A 22 5.58 8.07 27.96
N ASN A 23 6.37 9.08 28.29
CA ASN A 23 5.92 10.47 28.40
C ASN A 23 5.39 11.00 27.06
N TRP A 24 6.02 10.66 25.93
CA TRP A 24 5.53 11.06 24.61
C TRP A 24 4.22 10.38 24.23
N ILE A 25 4.00 9.14 24.66
CA ILE A 25 2.73 8.44 24.46
C ILE A 25 1.63 9.09 25.32
N GLU A 26 1.91 9.40 26.59
CA GLU A 26 0.97 10.04 27.50
C GLU A 26 0.63 11.47 27.06
N ALA A 27 1.61 12.21 26.55
CA ALA A 27 1.43 13.51 25.92
C ALA A 27 0.80 13.43 24.52
N ARG A 28 0.38 12.25 24.06
CA ARG A 28 -0.21 12.00 22.73
C ARG A 28 0.66 12.43 21.54
N ARG A 29 1.96 12.56 21.74
CA ARG A 29 2.93 12.85 20.68
C ARG A 29 3.21 11.62 19.81
N ILE A 30 3.23 10.42 20.41
CA ILE A 30 3.29 9.12 19.74
C ILE A 30 1.97 8.40 20.00
N LYS A 31 1.32 7.94 18.94
CA LYS A 31 0.10 7.14 19.04
C LYS A 31 0.48 5.69 19.42
N ALA A 32 -0.15 5.17 20.47
CA ALA A 32 0.05 3.80 20.91
C ALA A 32 -1.30 3.14 21.24
N HIS A 33 -1.38 1.83 20.96
CA HIS A 33 -2.51 0.99 21.31
C HIS A 33 -2.19 0.21 22.58
N ARG A 34 -3.20 -0.13 23.37
CA ARG A 34 -3.04 -1.06 24.52
C ARG A 34 -3.57 -2.42 24.13
N THR A 35 -2.79 -3.46 24.43
CA THR A 35 -3.28 -4.84 24.35
C THR A 35 -4.26 -5.12 25.51
N PRO A 36 -5.09 -6.18 25.44
CA PRO A 36 -5.94 -6.58 26.57
C PRO A 36 -5.18 -6.79 27.89
N GLY A 37 -3.88 -7.14 27.81
CA GLY A 37 -2.98 -7.25 28.98
C GLY A 37 -2.35 -5.92 29.41
N GLY A 38 -2.81 -4.78 28.90
CA GLY A 38 -2.37 -3.44 29.32
C GLY A 38 -1.04 -2.96 28.69
N HIS A 39 -0.35 -3.79 27.90
CA HIS A 39 0.93 -3.43 27.28
C HIS A 39 0.74 -2.42 26.15
N ARG A 40 1.56 -1.37 26.12
CA ARG A 40 1.58 -0.40 25.02
C ARG A 40 2.23 -1.01 23.78
N ARG A 41 1.60 -0.79 22.61
CA ARG A 41 2.09 -1.18 21.29
C ARG A 41 2.02 0.02 20.35
N ILE A 42 3.11 0.31 19.69
CA ILE A 42 3.25 1.41 18.72
C ILE A 42 3.28 0.76 17.34
N SER A 43 2.43 1.20 16.43
CA SER A 43 2.53 0.70 15.05
C SER A 43 3.81 1.24 14.41
N ALA A 44 4.35 0.48 13.48
CA ALA A 44 5.53 0.90 12.73
C ALA A 44 5.26 2.24 12.02
N GLU A 45 4.03 2.42 11.49
CA GLU A 45 3.57 3.64 10.84
C GLU A 45 3.59 4.85 11.78
N ASP A 46 3.06 4.70 12.99
CA ASP A 46 3.00 5.80 13.97
C ASP A 46 4.40 6.20 14.47
N LEU A 47 5.28 5.20 14.69
CA LEU A 47 6.66 5.44 15.11
C LEU A 47 7.45 6.18 14.02
N ALA A 48 7.29 5.74 12.82
CA ALA A 48 7.92 6.31 11.65
C ALA A 48 7.45 7.73 11.35
N ALA A 49 6.13 7.98 11.41
CA ALA A 49 5.58 9.33 11.27
C ALA A 49 6.05 10.28 12.37
N PHE A 50 6.29 9.78 13.57
CA PHE A 50 6.89 10.56 14.65
C PHE A 50 8.34 10.95 14.33
N MET A 51 9.15 9.99 13.88
CA MET A 51 10.56 10.23 13.51
C MET A 51 10.66 11.30 12.44
N LEU A 52 9.88 11.18 11.35
CA LEU A 52 9.86 12.17 10.26
C LEU A 52 9.48 13.57 10.73
N ARG A 53 8.43 13.70 11.53
CA ARG A 53 7.98 15.01 12.05
C ARG A 53 9.04 15.71 12.91
N HIS A 54 9.91 14.94 13.54
CA HIS A 54 10.93 15.46 14.42
C HIS A 54 12.35 15.45 13.81
N GLY A 55 12.47 15.18 12.49
CA GLY A 55 13.75 15.16 11.80
C GLY A 55 14.70 14.05 12.26
N ILE A 56 14.15 12.98 12.87
CA ILE A 56 14.94 11.84 13.34
C ILE A 56 15.16 10.90 12.15
N PRO A 57 16.41 10.47 11.87
CA PRO A 57 16.69 9.51 10.82
C PRO A 57 15.90 8.22 11.05
N VAL A 58 15.25 7.73 9.98
CA VAL A 58 14.45 6.53 10.06
C VAL A 58 15.29 5.32 9.68
N PRO A 59 15.45 4.32 10.57
CA PRO A 59 16.23 3.12 10.31
C PRO A 59 15.62 2.28 9.17
N ASP A 60 16.46 1.49 8.47
CA ASP A 60 16.03 0.64 7.36
C ASP A 60 14.91 -0.34 7.73
N GLU A 61 14.90 -0.83 8.97
CA GLU A 61 13.84 -1.70 9.49
C GLU A 61 12.45 -1.03 9.58
N LEU A 62 12.42 0.31 9.64
CA LEU A 62 11.24 1.15 9.59
C LEU A 62 11.07 1.86 8.24
N SER A 63 12.09 1.91 7.40
CA SER A 63 12.05 2.64 6.14
C SER A 63 11.00 2.08 5.17
N GLY A 64 10.72 0.78 5.21
CA GLY A 64 9.60 0.16 4.48
C GLY A 64 8.20 0.57 4.99
N VAL A 65 8.13 1.15 6.19
CA VAL A 65 6.87 1.54 6.85
C VAL A 65 6.71 3.05 6.92
N VAL A 66 7.85 3.78 7.02
CA VAL A 66 7.94 5.25 6.97
C VAL A 66 7.42 5.81 5.68
N THR A 67 7.67 5.08 4.72
CA THR A 67 7.04 5.29 3.51
C THR A 67 5.72 4.57 3.58
N GLY A 68 4.73 4.71 4.12
CA GLY A 68 3.45 4.25 3.58
C GLY A 68 3.57 4.34 2.04
N ARG A 69 4.67 3.75 1.53
CA ARG A 69 5.08 3.75 0.11
C ARG A 69 3.90 3.15 -0.56
N ARG A 70 3.10 4.03 -1.11
CA ARG A 70 2.03 3.59 -1.96
C ARG A 70 2.63 2.57 -2.89
N LYS A 71 2.04 1.42 -2.95
CA LYS A 71 2.53 0.29 -3.72
C LYS A 71 2.06 0.42 -5.15
N ALA A 72 2.98 0.46 -6.08
CA ALA A 72 2.67 0.52 -7.51
C ALA A 72 3.11 -0.80 -8.17
N LEU A 73 2.19 -1.49 -8.84
CA LEU A 73 2.51 -2.67 -9.63
C LEU A 73 2.51 -2.30 -11.12
N VAL A 74 3.66 -2.47 -11.76
CA VAL A 74 3.84 -2.24 -13.21
C VAL A 74 3.62 -3.57 -13.94
N ILE A 75 2.61 -3.63 -14.77
CA ILE A 75 2.28 -4.77 -15.62
C ILE A 75 2.66 -4.44 -17.05
N ALA A 76 3.70 -5.08 -17.55
CA ALA A 76 4.21 -4.88 -18.90
C ALA A 76 5.07 -6.08 -19.32
N GLU A 77 5.26 -6.27 -20.62
CA GLU A 77 6.28 -7.17 -21.14
C GLU A 77 7.68 -6.73 -20.69
N ALA A 78 8.61 -7.69 -20.62
CA ALA A 78 9.98 -7.40 -20.25
C ALA A 78 10.63 -6.44 -21.27
N GLY A 79 11.23 -5.36 -20.78
CA GLY A 79 11.88 -4.40 -21.66
C GLY A 79 12.13 -3.04 -21.00
N PRO A 80 12.78 -2.14 -21.74
CA PRO A 80 13.21 -0.84 -21.20
C PRO A 80 12.05 0.05 -20.72
N GLY A 81 10.86 -0.05 -21.33
CA GLY A 81 9.66 0.68 -20.92
C GLY A 81 9.21 0.29 -19.51
N ARG A 82 9.12 -1.03 -19.22
CA ARG A 82 8.78 -1.55 -17.89
C ARG A 82 9.80 -1.11 -16.83
N GLU A 83 11.08 -1.28 -17.14
CA GLU A 83 12.16 -0.89 -16.22
C GLU A 83 12.19 0.62 -15.98
N GLY A 84 11.93 1.43 -17.03
CA GLY A 84 11.82 2.87 -16.94
C GLY A 84 10.69 3.32 -16.02
N ALA A 85 9.51 2.71 -16.16
CA ALA A 85 8.36 2.97 -15.30
C ALA A 85 8.65 2.63 -13.83
N VAL A 86 9.26 1.47 -13.56
CA VAL A 86 9.65 1.06 -12.21
C VAL A 86 10.67 2.02 -11.61
N ARG A 87 11.70 2.41 -12.35
CA ARG A 87 12.70 3.39 -11.88
C ARG A 87 12.06 4.73 -11.56
N GLN A 88 11.19 5.24 -12.45
CA GLN A 88 10.52 6.54 -12.25
C GLN A 88 9.60 6.50 -11.01
N LEU A 89 8.83 5.44 -10.79
CA LEU A 89 8.00 5.29 -9.61
C LEU A 89 8.82 5.14 -8.33
N SER A 90 9.92 4.40 -8.38
CA SER A 90 10.81 4.21 -7.23
C SER A 90 11.49 5.51 -6.82
N SER A 91 11.92 6.35 -7.78
CA SER A 91 12.51 7.68 -7.50
C SER A 91 11.49 8.65 -6.88
N LEU A 92 10.20 8.47 -7.16
CA LEU A 92 9.10 9.22 -6.56
C LEU A 92 8.65 8.67 -5.18
N GLY A 93 9.35 7.66 -4.66
CA GLY A 93 9.09 7.11 -3.35
C GLY A 93 8.04 6.00 -3.30
N TYR A 94 7.54 5.49 -4.44
CA TYR A 94 6.66 4.32 -4.46
C TYR A 94 7.44 3.03 -4.20
N ALA A 95 6.83 2.08 -3.51
CA ALA A 95 7.27 0.69 -3.55
C ALA A 95 6.79 0.10 -4.88
N ALA A 96 7.68 0.05 -5.87
CA ALA A 96 7.33 -0.41 -7.21
C ALA A 96 7.75 -1.88 -7.41
N GLU A 97 6.79 -2.71 -7.79
CA GLU A 97 6.99 -4.09 -8.26
C GLU A 97 6.61 -4.19 -9.74
N GLN A 98 7.11 -5.23 -10.40
CA GLN A 98 6.83 -5.48 -11.82
C GLN A 98 6.35 -6.90 -12.04
N ALA A 99 5.48 -7.08 -13.03
CA ALA A 99 5.00 -8.38 -13.46
C ALA A 99 4.77 -8.41 -14.98
N SER A 100 4.94 -9.57 -15.58
CA SER A 100 4.47 -9.78 -16.94
C SER A 100 2.95 -9.94 -16.99
N PRO A 101 2.28 -9.60 -18.10
CA PRO A 101 0.85 -9.78 -18.26
C PRO A 101 0.37 -11.21 -18.00
N GLY A 102 -0.92 -11.40 -17.76
CA GLY A 102 -1.53 -12.70 -17.52
C GLY A 102 -1.41 -13.18 -16.07
N PHE A 103 -1.20 -14.48 -15.87
CA PHE A 103 -1.19 -15.11 -14.54
C PHE A 103 -0.19 -14.49 -13.57
N ALA A 104 1.00 -14.11 -14.07
CA ALA A 104 2.04 -13.47 -13.25
C ALA A 104 1.57 -12.14 -12.65
N ALA A 105 0.84 -11.34 -13.42
CA ALA A 105 0.27 -10.07 -12.93
C ALA A 105 -0.78 -10.31 -11.83
N GLY A 106 -1.66 -11.30 -11.99
CA GLY A 106 -2.65 -11.67 -10.98
C GLY A 106 -2.00 -12.15 -9.68
N ALA A 107 -1.03 -13.06 -9.78
CA ALA A 107 -0.29 -13.57 -8.62
C ALA A 107 0.50 -12.45 -7.89
N ALA A 108 1.14 -11.56 -8.64
CA ALA A 108 1.84 -10.41 -8.08
C ALA A 108 0.86 -9.44 -7.39
N ALA A 109 -0.27 -9.13 -8.00
CA ALA A 109 -1.28 -8.24 -7.44
C ALA A 109 -1.87 -8.78 -6.13
N ALA A 110 -2.19 -10.07 -6.05
CA ALA A 110 -2.70 -10.71 -4.84
C ALA A 110 -1.69 -10.68 -3.69
N ARG A 111 -0.42 -10.96 -3.98
CA ARG A 111 0.67 -10.95 -2.98
C ARG A 111 1.05 -9.54 -2.55
N PHE A 112 1.22 -8.64 -3.51
CA PHE A 112 1.75 -7.30 -3.29
C PHE A 112 0.69 -6.33 -2.76
N VAL A 113 -0.59 -6.55 -3.09
CA VAL A 113 -1.72 -5.67 -2.74
C VAL A 113 -1.42 -4.22 -3.11
N PRO A 114 -1.37 -3.88 -4.41
CA PRO A 114 -0.97 -2.56 -4.87
C PRO A 114 -2.03 -1.50 -4.57
N ASP A 115 -1.60 -0.26 -4.38
CA ASP A 115 -2.47 0.93 -4.29
C ASP A 115 -2.80 1.51 -5.65
N VAL A 116 -1.97 1.22 -6.66
CA VAL A 116 -2.15 1.63 -8.05
C VAL A 116 -1.56 0.57 -8.99
N LEU A 117 -2.22 0.34 -10.12
CA LEU A 117 -1.72 -0.48 -11.23
C LEU A 117 -1.26 0.44 -12.36
N VAL A 118 -0.09 0.15 -12.93
CA VAL A 118 0.39 0.75 -14.17
C VAL A 118 0.41 -0.34 -15.23
N LEU A 119 -0.47 -0.22 -16.22
CA LEU A 119 -0.65 -1.22 -17.26
C LEU A 119 -0.13 -0.69 -18.60
N HIS A 120 0.94 -1.30 -19.11
CA HIS A 120 1.40 -1.07 -20.48
C HIS A 120 0.52 -1.83 -21.47
N VAL A 121 0.09 -1.15 -22.50
CA VAL A 121 -0.79 -1.68 -23.52
C VAL A 121 -0.12 -1.53 -24.88
N ASP A 122 0.32 -2.64 -25.44
CA ASP A 122 0.97 -2.68 -26.76
C ASP A 122 -0.01 -2.93 -27.90
N VAL A 123 -1.27 -3.24 -27.60
CA VAL A 123 -2.32 -3.56 -28.57
C VAL A 123 -3.59 -2.76 -28.32
N PRO A 124 -4.39 -2.49 -29.39
CA PRO A 124 -5.65 -1.74 -29.25
C PRO A 124 -6.66 -2.36 -28.28
N ASP A 125 -6.57 -3.68 -28.06
CA ASP A 125 -7.51 -4.47 -27.24
C ASP A 125 -7.14 -4.61 -25.76
N GLY A 126 -6.30 -3.71 -25.23
CA GLY A 126 -6.02 -3.62 -23.79
C GLY A 126 -7.28 -3.49 -22.91
N GLY A 127 -8.43 -3.25 -23.52
CA GLY A 127 -9.74 -3.26 -22.87
C GLY A 127 -10.10 -4.58 -22.18
N ASP A 128 -9.65 -5.71 -22.70
CA ASP A 128 -9.94 -7.02 -22.09
C ASP A 128 -9.13 -7.26 -20.81
N ALA A 129 -7.88 -6.87 -20.80
CA ALA A 129 -7.06 -6.91 -19.59
C ALA A 129 -7.63 -5.99 -18.50
N LEU A 130 -8.07 -4.81 -18.87
CA LEU A 130 -8.74 -3.86 -17.97
C LEU A 130 -10.06 -4.38 -17.45
N ARG A 131 -10.91 -4.98 -18.32
CA ARG A 131 -12.16 -5.62 -17.90
C ARG A 131 -11.90 -6.76 -16.91
N ALA A 132 -10.92 -7.61 -17.18
CA ALA A 132 -10.52 -8.69 -16.28
C ALA A 132 -10.08 -8.15 -14.89
N LEU A 133 -9.31 -7.06 -14.86
CA LEU A 133 -8.91 -6.40 -13.60
C LEU A 133 -10.10 -5.80 -12.85
N HIS A 134 -11.09 -5.24 -13.54
CA HIS A 134 -12.31 -4.68 -12.90
C HIS A 134 -13.27 -5.75 -12.40
N LEU A 135 -13.27 -6.95 -12.99
CA LEU A 135 -14.07 -8.08 -12.54
C LEU A 135 -13.48 -8.79 -11.31
N ASP A 136 -12.19 -8.62 -11.07
CA ASP A 136 -11.52 -9.16 -9.88
C ASP A 136 -11.96 -8.38 -8.63
N ARG A 137 -12.54 -9.08 -7.66
CA ARG A 137 -13.07 -8.49 -6.42
C ARG A 137 -12.03 -7.74 -5.60
N GLU A 138 -10.79 -8.18 -5.63
CA GLU A 138 -9.70 -7.58 -4.85
C GLU A 138 -9.08 -6.38 -5.56
N LEU A 139 -9.09 -6.39 -6.90
CA LEU A 139 -8.47 -5.37 -7.74
C LEU A 139 -9.46 -4.33 -8.27
N SER A 140 -10.78 -4.60 -8.23
CA SER A 140 -11.82 -3.71 -8.78
C SER A 140 -11.85 -2.28 -8.21
N GLY A 141 -11.23 -2.07 -7.05
CA GLY A 141 -11.10 -0.74 -6.42
C GLY A 141 -9.71 -0.10 -6.57
N VAL A 142 -8.78 -0.77 -7.26
CA VAL A 142 -7.43 -0.26 -7.48
C VAL A 142 -7.41 0.59 -8.74
N PRO A 143 -7.00 1.88 -8.67
CA PRO A 143 -6.93 2.72 -9.86
C PRO A 143 -5.87 2.20 -10.82
N VAL A 144 -6.20 2.22 -12.11
CA VAL A 144 -5.32 1.78 -13.19
C VAL A 144 -4.86 2.99 -13.99
N VAL A 145 -3.56 3.12 -14.19
CA VAL A 145 -2.94 4.07 -15.12
C VAL A 145 -2.52 3.28 -16.36
N GLY A 146 -3.11 3.62 -17.50
CA GLY A 146 -2.75 3.02 -18.78
C GLY A 146 -1.53 3.73 -19.39
N VAL A 147 -0.57 2.97 -19.89
CA VAL A 147 0.60 3.48 -20.65
C VAL A 147 0.56 2.86 -22.03
N GLY A 148 0.69 3.67 -23.06
CA GLY A 148 0.66 3.17 -24.43
C GLY A 148 0.83 4.26 -25.47
N ARG A 149 0.67 3.93 -26.74
CA ARG A 149 0.84 4.91 -27.84
C ARG A 149 -0.14 6.08 -27.70
N PRO A 150 0.25 7.32 -28.10
CA PRO A 150 -0.59 8.50 -27.94
C PRO A 150 -2.02 8.35 -28.47
N LYS A 151 -2.18 7.64 -29.61
CA LYS A 151 -3.48 7.38 -30.23
C LYS A 151 -4.45 6.53 -29.38
N TRP A 152 -3.94 5.79 -28.39
CA TRP A 152 -4.76 4.92 -27.53
C TRP A 152 -5.27 5.59 -26.26
N ARG A 153 -4.83 6.82 -26.00
CA ARG A 153 -5.20 7.54 -24.78
C ARG A 153 -6.71 7.58 -24.53
N ALA A 154 -7.48 7.93 -25.57
CA ALA A 154 -8.94 7.99 -25.45
C ALA A 154 -9.54 6.60 -25.16
N SER A 155 -9.06 5.57 -25.85
CA SER A 155 -9.50 4.19 -25.65
C SER A 155 -9.18 3.66 -24.26
N LEU A 156 -8.00 3.97 -23.71
CA LEU A 156 -7.61 3.59 -22.36
C LEU A 156 -8.52 4.22 -21.30
N LEU A 157 -8.83 5.49 -21.44
CA LEU A 157 -9.76 6.18 -20.54
C LEU A 157 -11.18 5.63 -20.67
N ALA A 158 -11.65 5.38 -21.88
CA ALA A 158 -12.97 4.77 -22.13
C ALA A 158 -13.07 3.33 -21.59
N ALA A 159 -11.97 2.58 -21.59
CA ALA A 159 -11.87 1.25 -20.99
C ALA A 159 -11.83 1.24 -19.46
N GLY A 160 -11.73 2.42 -18.81
CA GLY A 160 -11.80 2.54 -17.35
C GLY A 160 -10.46 2.85 -16.65
N CYS A 161 -9.41 3.20 -17.40
CA CYS A 161 -8.20 3.74 -16.77
C CYS A 161 -8.52 5.08 -16.08
N ALA A 162 -8.05 5.23 -14.86
CA ALA A 162 -8.17 6.49 -14.09
C ALA A 162 -7.31 7.61 -14.69
N ALA A 163 -6.23 7.25 -15.38
CA ALA A 163 -5.38 8.15 -16.16
C ALA A 163 -4.70 7.37 -17.29
N ALA A 164 -4.22 8.09 -18.30
CA ALA A 164 -3.48 7.50 -19.42
C ALA A 164 -2.28 8.36 -19.78
N VAL A 165 -1.11 7.73 -19.99
CA VAL A 165 0.16 8.33 -20.33
C VAL A 165 0.64 7.79 -21.67
N ALA A 166 1.21 8.66 -22.47
CA ALA A 166 1.76 8.29 -23.78
C ALA A 166 3.20 7.79 -23.66
N GLU A 167 3.57 6.82 -24.50
CA GLU A 167 4.96 6.44 -24.71
C GLU A 167 5.59 7.25 -25.85
N PRO A 168 6.90 7.56 -25.77
CA PRO A 168 7.81 7.29 -24.63
C PRO A 168 7.44 8.09 -23.40
N LEU A 169 7.69 7.52 -22.21
CA LEU A 169 7.39 8.17 -20.94
C LEU A 169 8.23 9.44 -20.78
N ALA A 170 7.59 10.60 -20.82
CA ALA A 170 8.24 11.86 -20.46
C ALA A 170 8.54 11.91 -18.95
N ASP A 171 9.57 12.68 -18.58
CA ASP A 171 9.94 12.87 -17.19
C ASP A 171 8.77 13.46 -16.39
N GLY A 172 8.44 12.78 -15.27
CA GLY A 172 7.35 13.19 -14.39
C GLY A 172 5.93 12.81 -14.82
N ALA A 173 5.67 12.56 -16.12
CA ALA A 173 4.32 12.30 -16.63
C ALA A 173 3.63 11.10 -15.97
N LEU A 174 4.37 10.02 -15.71
CA LEU A 174 3.85 8.86 -15.00
C LEU A 174 3.53 9.19 -13.54
N GLY A 175 4.37 9.96 -12.87
CA GLY A 175 4.16 10.40 -11.49
C GLY A 175 2.90 11.24 -11.33
N GLU A 176 2.68 12.20 -12.21
CA GLU A 176 1.47 13.03 -12.22
C GLU A 176 0.21 12.20 -12.47
N ALA A 177 0.25 11.28 -13.44
CA ALA A 177 -0.86 10.40 -13.75
C ALA A 177 -1.21 9.47 -12.57
N VAL A 178 -0.21 8.91 -11.91
CA VAL A 178 -0.39 8.07 -10.72
C VAL A 178 -0.93 8.88 -9.54
N ALA A 179 -0.42 10.09 -9.30
CA ALA A 179 -0.92 10.97 -8.25
C ALA A 179 -2.40 11.33 -8.48
N LYS A 180 -2.77 11.65 -9.72
CA LYS A 180 -4.15 11.93 -10.13
C LYS A 180 -5.06 10.72 -9.93
N ALA A 181 -4.63 9.54 -10.36
CA ALA A 181 -5.38 8.30 -10.23
C ALA A 181 -5.66 7.95 -8.75
N LEU A 182 -4.63 8.09 -7.90
CA LEU A 182 -4.75 7.87 -6.46
C LEU A 182 -5.64 8.90 -5.76
N ALA A 183 -5.61 10.16 -6.19
CA ALA A 183 -6.47 11.21 -5.64
C ALA A 183 -7.96 10.94 -5.97
N ALA A 184 -8.25 10.46 -7.17
CA ALA A 184 -9.61 10.10 -7.59
C ALA A 184 -10.17 8.87 -6.85
N ALA A 185 -9.30 7.94 -6.41
CA ALA A 185 -9.67 6.69 -5.74
C ALA A 185 -9.78 6.80 -4.20
N ALA A 186 -9.56 7.97 -3.60
CA ALA A 186 -9.18 8.16 -2.21
C ALA A 186 -10.18 7.79 -1.08
N PRO A 187 -11.50 7.57 -1.21
CA PRO A 187 -12.33 7.29 -0.02
C PRO A 187 -12.56 5.82 0.32
N ARG A 188 -12.37 4.87 -0.57
CA ARG A 188 -12.97 3.52 -0.42
C ARG A 188 -12.14 2.46 0.31
N ARG A 189 -10.84 2.58 0.46
CA ARG A 189 -9.97 1.50 1.00
C ARG A 189 -9.75 1.52 2.52
N ARG A 190 -9.97 2.63 3.21
CA ARG A 190 -9.76 2.70 4.68
C ARG A 190 -10.83 1.99 5.52
N ALA A 191 -12.00 1.72 4.98
CA ALA A 191 -13.11 1.11 5.72
C ALA A 191 -13.01 -0.42 5.86
N ARG A 192 -12.24 -1.11 5.01
CA ARG A 192 -12.21 -2.58 4.95
C ARG A 192 -11.17 -3.28 5.84
N ALA A 193 -10.28 -2.53 6.47
CA ALA A 193 -9.21 -3.09 7.32
C ALA A 193 -9.61 -3.27 8.81
N ILE A 194 -10.84 -2.95 9.21
CA ILE A 194 -11.23 -2.90 10.64
C ILE A 194 -12.24 -3.98 11.04
N GLU A 195 -12.76 -4.76 10.13
CA GLU A 195 -13.70 -5.83 10.49
C GLU A 195 -12.96 -7.17 10.70
N ALA A 196 -12.28 -7.26 11.85
CA ALA A 196 -11.88 -8.56 12.39
C ALA A 196 -13.14 -9.27 12.93
N PRO A 197 -13.36 -10.55 12.60
CA PRO A 197 -14.51 -11.27 13.11
C PRO A 197 -14.48 -11.31 14.65
N ALA A 198 -15.61 -11.01 15.27
CA ALA A 198 -15.79 -11.04 16.71
C ALA A 198 -15.41 -12.43 17.26
N PRO A 199 -14.69 -12.51 18.38
CA PRO A 199 -14.35 -13.78 18.99
C PRO A 199 -15.63 -14.50 19.45
N LYS A 200 -15.78 -15.77 19.04
CA LYS A 200 -16.89 -16.62 19.45
C LYS A 200 -16.97 -16.70 20.99
N PRO A 201 -18.16 -16.58 21.61
CA PRO A 201 -18.29 -16.67 23.05
C PRO A 201 -17.85 -18.04 23.53
N ARG A 202 -16.98 -18.09 24.54
CA ARG A 202 -16.57 -19.30 25.22
C ARG A 202 -17.81 -19.93 25.86
N ARG A 203 -18.16 -21.16 25.46
CA ARG A 203 -19.16 -22.00 26.16
C ARG A 203 -18.70 -22.16 27.61
N ARG A 204 -19.48 -21.66 28.55
CA ARG A 204 -19.33 -21.97 29.96
C ARG A 204 -19.63 -23.47 30.11
N GLY A 205 -18.60 -24.22 30.47
CA GLY A 205 -18.77 -25.63 30.90
C GLY A 205 -19.67 -25.69 32.12
N GLY A 206 -20.79 -26.37 31.99
CA GLY A 206 -21.69 -26.66 33.10
C GLY A 206 -20.96 -27.49 34.11
N ARG A 207 -20.95 -27.07 35.36
CA ARG A 207 -20.60 -27.89 36.50
C ARG A 207 -21.77 -28.85 36.70
N GLY A 208 -21.56 -30.15 36.45
CA GLY A 208 -22.44 -31.18 36.89
C GLY A 208 -22.31 -31.29 38.42
N THR A 209 -23.40 -31.06 39.12
CA THR A 209 -23.60 -31.52 40.48
C THR A 209 -23.96 -32.98 40.39
N GLY A 210 -23.07 -33.84 40.84
CA GLY A 210 -23.37 -35.24 41.15
C GLY A 210 -23.63 -35.36 42.63
N ASP A 211 -24.68 -36.00 42.88
CA ASP A 211 -25.15 -36.49 44.18
C ASP A 211 -24.35 -37.75 44.58
#